data_aec9aa1f5be0922b626841124e629e3a
#
_entry.id   aec9aa1f5be0922b626841124e629e3a
#
_cell.length_a   1.000
_cell.length_b   1.000
_cell.length_c   1.000
_cell.angle_alpha   90.00
_cell.angle_beta   90.00
_cell.angle_gamma   90.00
#
_symmetry.space_group_name_H-M   'P 1'
#
loop_
_entity.id
_entity.type
_entity.pdbx_description
1 polymer ?
#
loop_
_entity_poly.entity_id
_entity_poly.type
_entity_poly.pdbx_seq_one_letter_code
_entity_poly.pdbx_strand_id
1 'polypeptide(L)'
;MMRMSDYLQVVTTVSGQADARRIADRLVEKRLAACVQIAGPITSVYRWRGKIESAEEWQLSAKTRSALYEAVEREIRASHPYEVPEIVAL
;
A
#
# COMPACT_ATOMS: atom_id res chain seq x y z
N MET A 1 20.64 -17.25 -8.18
CA MET A 1 19.25 -17.31 -8.65
C MET A 1 18.32 -16.73 -7.61
N MET A 2 17.42 -15.84 -8.03
CA MET A 2 16.48 -15.22 -7.11
C MET A 2 15.23 -16.09 -6.97
N ARG A 3 14.81 -16.33 -5.72
CA ARG A 3 13.62 -17.11 -5.44
C ARG A 3 12.39 -16.22 -5.42
N MET A 4 11.22 -16.76 -5.77
CA MET A 4 9.95 -16.05 -5.68
C MET A 4 9.72 -15.51 -4.26
N SER A 5 10.11 -16.25 -3.23
CA SER A 5 9.97 -15.84 -1.83
C SER A 5 10.86 -14.68 -1.43
N ASP A 6 11.84 -14.30 -2.26
CA ASP A 6 12.69 -13.13 -2.00
C ASP A 6 11.98 -11.82 -2.32
N TYR A 7 10.82 -11.90 -2.96
CA TYR A 7 10.04 -10.74 -3.38
C TYR A 7 8.65 -10.75 -2.77
N LEU A 8 8.14 -9.56 -2.53
CA LEU A 8 6.80 -9.36 -1.99
C LEU A 8 6.06 -8.32 -2.81
N GLN A 9 4.75 -8.44 -2.76
CA GLN A 9 3.84 -7.41 -3.19
C GLN A 9 3.16 -6.87 -1.94
N VAL A 10 3.37 -5.60 -1.64
CA VAL A 10 2.78 -4.96 -0.46
C VAL A 10 1.64 -4.08 -0.94
N VAL A 11 0.45 -4.32 -0.42
CA VAL A 11 -0.77 -3.65 -0.86
C VAL A 11 -1.34 -2.79 0.27
N THR A 12 -1.70 -1.56 -0.07
CA THR A 12 -2.44 -0.67 0.81
C THR A 12 -3.47 0.09 -0.01
N THR A 13 -4.46 0.69 0.66
CA THR A 13 -5.49 1.50 0.02
C THR A 13 -5.59 2.85 0.70
N VAL A 14 -5.90 3.89 -0.08
CA VAL A 14 -6.09 5.25 0.41
C VAL A 14 -7.31 5.87 -0.26
N SER A 15 -7.89 6.88 0.37
CA SER A 15 -9.11 7.53 -0.13
C SER A 15 -8.87 8.49 -1.29
N GLY A 16 -7.66 8.99 -1.48
CA GLY A 16 -7.36 9.98 -2.50
C GLY A 16 -6.25 9.58 -3.44
N GLN A 17 -6.41 9.91 -4.72
CA GLN A 17 -5.39 9.65 -5.72
C GLN A 17 -4.08 10.40 -5.41
N ALA A 18 -4.18 11.63 -4.92
CA ALA A 18 -3.00 12.43 -4.58
C ALA A 18 -2.19 11.78 -3.46
N ASP A 19 -2.87 11.24 -2.44
CA ASP A 19 -2.19 10.52 -1.36
C ASP A 19 -1.53 9.25 -1.88
N ALA A 20 -2.21 8.53 -2.76
CA ALA A 20 -1.65 7.33 -3.38
C ALA A 20 -0.36 7.67 -4.13
N ARG A 21 -0.38 8.73 -4.92
CA ARG A 21 0.80 9.16 -5.69
C ARG A 21 1.94 9.57 -4.75
N ARG A 22 1.64 10.29 -3.69
CA ARG A 22 2.64 10.73 -2.72
C ARG A 22 3.33 9.54 -2.05
N ILE A 23 2.57 8.55 -1.63
CA ILE A 23 3.13 7.34 -1.01
C ILE A 23 3.98 6.57 -2.02
N ALA A 24 3.46 6.40 -3.23
CA ALA A 24 4.18 5.69 -4.30
C ALA A 24 5.52 6.36 -4.60
N ASP A 25 5.53 7.68 -4.75
CA ASP A 25 6.75 8.42 -5.05
C ASP A 25 7.79 8.24 -3.94
N ARG A 26 7.36 8.31 -2.67
CA ARG A 26 8.28 8.13 -1.54
C ARG A 26 8.91 6.74 -1.52
N LEU A 27 8.12 5.72 -1.76
CA LEU A 27 8.64 4.35 -1.76
C LEU A 27 9.69 4.13 -2.84
N VAL A 28 9.46 4.68 -4.02
CA VAL A 28 10.40 4.54 -5.14
C VAL A 28 11.63 5.43 -4.93
N GLU A 29 11.45 6.67 -4.53
CA GLU A 29 12.56 7.60 -4.29
C GLU A 29 13.51 7.10 -3.22
N LYS A 30 12.98 6.50 -2.17
CA LYS A 30 13.79 5.95 -1.07
C LYS A 30 14.34 4.56 -1.38
N ARG A 31 14.10 4.06 -2.58
CA ARG A 31 14.53 2.72 -3.02
C ARG A 31 13.99 1.60 -2.15
N LEU A 32 12.81 1.80 -1.58
CA LEU A 32 12.12 0.79 -0.78
C LEU A 32 11.27 -0.13 -1.64
N ALA A 33 10.90 0.32 -2.84
CA ALA A 33 10.18 -0.49 -3.81
C ALA A 33 10.77 -0.28 -5.20
N ALA A 34 10.80 -1.35 -5.99
CA ALA A 34 11.25 -1.28 -7.37
C ALA A 34 10.23 -0.57 -8.24
N CYS A 35 8.94 -0.82 -7.98
CA CYS A 35 7.87 -0.09 -8.63
C CYS A 35 6.63 -0.12 -7.73
N VAL A 36 5.76 0.86 -7.93
CA VAL A 36 4.47 0.91 -7.26
C VAL A 36 3.41 1.17 -8.32
N GLN A 37 2.41 0.32 -8.36
CA GLN A 37 1.28 0.47 -9.26
C GLN A 37 0.10 1.02 -8.47
N ILE A 38 -0.61 1.98 -9.07
CA ILE A 38 -1.78 2.59 -8.49
C ILE A 38 -2.97 2.23 -9.35
N ALA A 39 -4.00 1.66 -8.74
CA ALA A 39 -5.23 1.29 -9.42
C ALA A 39 -6.42 1.92 -8.71
N GLY A 40 -7.35 2.43 -9.47
CA GLY A 40 -8.55 3.00 -8.92
C GLY A 40 -9.28 3.91 -9.91
N PRO A 41 -10.39 4.50 -9.46
CA PRO A 41 -10.97 4.26 -8.12
C PRO A 41 -11.59 2.86 -8.02
N ILE A 42 -11.50 2.27 -6.83
CA ILE A 42 -12.13 1.00 -6.52
C ILE A 42 -13.14 1.20 -5.41
N THR A 43 -14.10 0.28 -5.30
CA THR A 43 -15.08 0.30 -4.23
C THR A 43 -14.65 -0.72 -3.18
N SER A 44 -14.40 -0.25 -1.97
CA SER A 44 -14.09 -1.12 -0.83
C SER A 44 -15.32 -1.27 0.03
N VAL A 45 -15.67 -2.51 0.36
CA VAL A 45 -16.80 -2.82 1.22
C VAL A 45 -16.25 -3.45 2.49
N TYR A 46 -16.64 -2.90 3.64
CA TYR A 46 -16.04 -3.31 4.92
C TYR A 46 -17.05 -3.14 6.05
N ARG A 47 -16.75 -3.76 7.18
CA ARG A 47 -17.56 -3.62 8.39
C ARG A 47 -16.94 -2.56 9.28
N TRP A 48 -17.76 -1.63 9.71
CA TRP A 48 -17.34 -0.55 10.61
C TRP A 48 -18.40 -0.34 11.67
N ARG A 49 -18.03 -0.53 12.93
CA ARG A 49 -18.94 -0.34 14.08
C ARG A 49 -20.25 -1.10 13.93
N GLY A 50 -20.15 -2.37 13.50
CA GLY A 50 -21.30 -3.25 13.33
C GLY A 50 -22.13 -3.03 12.07
N LYS A 51 -21.74 -2.08 11.22
CA LYS A 51 -22.45 -1.77 9.97
C LYS A 51 -21.57 -2.08 8.78
N ILE A 52 -22.22 -2.38 7.66
CA ILE A 52 -21.54 -2.55 6.39
C ILE A 52 -21.47 -1.19 5.71
N GLU A 53 -20.26 -0.77 5.41
CA GLU A 53 -19.97 0.50 4.77
C GLU A 53 -19.27 0.26 3.45
N SER A 54 -19.29 1.27 2.58
CA SER A 54 -18.48 1.23 1.36
C SER A 54 -17.83 2.59 1.15
N ALA A 55 -16.67 2.57 0.53
CA ALA A 55 -15.91 3.78 0.23
C ALA A 55 -15.17 3.62 -1.09
N GLU A 56 -14.96 4.72 -1.77
CA GLU A 56 -14.12 4.77 -2.95
C GLU A 56 -12.67 4.89 -2.49
N GLU A 57 -11.81 4.04 -3.02
CA GLU A 57 -10.40 4.04 -2.65
C GLU A 57 -9.49 3.85 -3.86
N TRP A 58 -8.21 4.13 -3.64
CA TRP A 58 -7.13 3.89 -4.59
C TRP A 58 -6.20 2.85 -3.98
N GLN A 59 -5.88 1.81 -4.75
CA GLN A 59 -5.03 0.73 -4.29
C GLN A 59 -3.60 0.93 -4.80
N LEU A 60 -2.65 0.79 -3.87
CA LEU A 60 -1.23 0.77 -4.22
C LEU A 60 -0.72 -0.66 -4.08
N SER A 61 0.07 -1.06 -5.06
CA SER A 61 0.72 -2.36 -5.07
C SER A 61 2.21 -2.12 -5.25
N ALA A 62 2.98 -2.27 -4.17
CA ALA A 62 4.42 -2.04 -4.17
C ALA A 62 5.17 -3.36 -4.31
N LYS A 63 6.01 -3.45 -5.32
CA LYS A 63 6.85 -4.63 -5.54
C LYS A 63 8.20 -4.39 -4.93
N THR A 64 8.58 -5.25 -3.98
CA THR A 64 9.80 -5.05 -3.20
C THR A 64 10.44 -6.40 -2.83
N ARG A 65 11.57 -6.32 -2.16
CA ARG A 65 12.23 -7.49 -1.61
C ARG A 65 11.70 -7.77 -0.21
N SER A 66 11.65 -9.04 0.15
CA SER A 66 11.24 -9.46 1.50
C SER A 66 12.05 -8.77 2.59
N ALA A 67 13.35 -8.59 2.35
CA ALA A 67 14.24 -7.94 3.31
C ALA A 67 13.88 -6.48 3.59
N LEU A 68 13.11 -5.84 2.69
CA LEU A 68 12.71 -4.44 2.83
C LEU A 68 11.30 -4.26 3.40
N TYR A 69 10.62 -5.36 3.73
CA TYR A 69 9.21 -5.27 4.14
C TYR A 69 9.00 -4.33 5.32
N GLU A 70 9.80 -4.47 6.37
CA GLU A 70 9.62 -3.63 7.57
C GLU A 70 9.83 -2.15 7.27
N ALA A 71 10.80 -1.83 6.41
CA ALA A 71 11.06 -0.46 6.00
C ALA A 71 9.91 0.09 5.15
N VAL A 72 9.35 -0.73 4.26
CA VAL A 72 8.20 -0.37 3.44
C VAL A 72 6.97 -0.11 4.32
N GLU A 73 6.69 -1.01 5.25
CA GLU A 73 5.58 -0.85 6.18
C GLU A 73 5.71 0.44 6.99
N ARG A 74 6.92 0.71 7.51
CA ARG A 74 7.18 1.91 8.29
C ARG A 74 6.94 3.17 7.47
N GLU A 75 7.42 3.20 6.23
CA GLU A 75 7.23 4.35 5.35
C GLU A 75 5.75 4.55 4.99
N ILE A 76 5.03 3.48 4.72
CA ILE A 76 3.60 3.57 4.43
C ILE A 76 2.87 4.13 5.65
N ARG A 77 3.13 3.62 6.84
CA ARG A 77 2.49 4.11 8.06
C ARG A 77 2.78 5.59 8.31
N ALA A 78 4.02 6.02 8.07
CA ALA A 78 4.42 7.42 8.26
C ALA A 78 3.76 8.38 7.27
N SER A 79 3.41 7.88 6.09
CA SER A 79 2.89 8.70 4.98
C SER A 79 1.39 8.58 4.79
N HIS A 80 0.77 7.56 5.38
CA HIS A 80 -0.63 7.23 5.16
C HIS A 80 -1.56 8.19 5.93
N PRO A 81 -2.64 8.67 5.28
CA PRO A 81 -3.56 9.58 5.96
C PRO A 81 -4.46 8.93 7.01
N TYR A 82 -4.62 7.59 6.94
CA TYR A 82 -5.45 6.87 7.91
C TYR A 82 -4.68 6.65 9.21
N GLU A 83 -5.40 6.70 10.33
CA GLU A 83 -4.83 6.40 11.63
C GLU A 83 -4.38 4.93 11.71
N VAL A 84 -5.21 4.04 11.15
CA VAL A 84 -4.90 2.60 11.11
C VAL A 84 -4.98 2.13 9.66
N PRO A 85 -3.89 2.22 8.91
CA PRO A 85 -3.89 1.79 7.51
C PRO A 85 -3.91 0.27 7.40
N GLU A 86 -4.55 -0.24 6.35
CA GLU A 86 -4.47 -1.64 5.99
C GLU A 86 -3.21 -1.83 5.15
N ILE A 87 -2.36 -2.78 5.55
CA ILE A 87 -1.13 -3.12 4.84
C ILE A 87 -1.05 -4.64 4.78
N VAL A 88 -1.07 -5.18 3.57
CA VAL A 88 -1.07 -6.62 3.35
C VAL A 88 0.13 -6.98 2.49
N ALA A 89 0.88 -8.00 2.89
CA ALA A 89 1.99 -8.53 2.10
C ALA A 89 1.58 -9.85 1.45
N LEU A 90 1.83 -9.96 0.17
CA LEU A 90 1.51 -11.14 -0.63
C LEU A 90 2.77 -11.78 -1.20
#